data_30229cd6f7541cbf749e0ef1aacd879c
#
_entry.id   30229cd6f7541cbf749e0ef1aacd879c
#
_cell.length_a   1.000
_cell.length_b   1.000
_cell.length_c   1.000
_cell.angle_alpha   90.00
_cell.angle_beta   90.00
_cell.angle_gamma   90.00
#
_symmetry.space_group_name_H-M   'P 1'
#
loop_
_entity.id
_entity.type
_entity.pdbx_description
1 polymer ?
#
loop_
_entity_poly.entity_id
_entity_poly.type
_entity_poly.pdbx_seq_one_letter_code
_entity_poly.pdbx_strand_id
1 'polypeptide(L)'
;MGDPKFSRKTYDTPSHPWQGERIKAEVEVVRAFGLKNKTEVWKAETILRNLRKQSRDLQARLRLDDAQAKIEADALLAKCGRLGYLTVGATLNDILTLKNEDVLSRRLQTIVYEKGYASTIKQARQMITHG
;
A
#
# COMPACT_ATOMS: atom_id res chain seq x y z
N MET A 1 23.79 -15.75 11.46
CA MET A 1 22.88 -14.59 11.71
C MET A 1 21.46 -15.12 11.71
N GLY A 2 20.67 -14.77 12.71
CA GLY A 2 19.25 -15.14 12.81
C GLY A 2 18.35 -13.93 12.57
N ASP A 3 17.05 -14.16 12.62
CA ASP A 3 16.06 -13.10 12.54
C ASP A 3 16.22 -12.09 13.70
N PRO A 4 15.86 -10.81 13.49
CA PRO A 4 15.91 -9.82 14.55
C PRO A 4 15.01 -10.24 15.72
N LYS A 5 15.53 -10.14 16.93
CA LYS A 5 14.82 -10.52 18.17
C LYS A 5 13.53 -9.73 18.38
N PHE A 6 13.49 -8.49 17.92
CA PHE A 6 12.32 -7.61 17.95
C PHE A 6 12.08 -7.02 16.56
N SER A 7 10.92 -7.29 15.98
CA SER A 7 10.53 -6.68 14.71
C SER A 7 10.19 -5.20 14.90
N ARG A 8 10.61 -4.34 13.96
CA ARG A 8 10.20 -2.94 13.95
C ARG A 8 8.73 -2.81 13.56
N LYS A 9 8.02 -1.91 14.22
CA LYS A 9 6.66 -1.51 13.84
C LYS A 9 6.70 -0.80 12.48
N THR A 10 5.99 -1.34 11.48
CA THR A 10 5.97 -0.84 10.10
C THR A 10 4.72 -0.03 9.77
N TYR A 11 3.92 0.34 10.76
CA TYR A 11 2.67 1.06 10.60
C TYR A 11 2.48 2.07 11.74
N ASP A 12 1.70 3.11 11.46
CA ASP A 12 1.27 4.09 12.44
C ASP A 12 -0.14 3.76 12.92
N THR A 13 -0.35 3.86 14.23
CA THR A 13 -1.70 3.77 14.80
C THR A 13 -2.41 5.12 14.73
N PRO A 14 -3.73 5.15 14.59
CA PRO A 14 -4.48 6.41 14.61
C PRO A 14 -4.29 7.16 15.92
N SER A 15 -4.16 8.50 15.85
CA SER A 15 -4.04 9.37 17.02
C SER A 15 -5.32 9.41 17.85
N HIS A 16 -6.49 9.25 17.21
CA HIS A 16 -7.79 9.21 17.85
C HIS A 16 -8.43 7.81 17.70
N PRO A 17 -8.23 6.90 18.67
CA PRO A 17 -8.63 5.50 18.50
C PRO A 17 -10.16 5.28 18.48
N TRP A 18 -10.96 6.21 19.01
CA TRP A 18 -12.41 6.07 19.18
C TRP A 18 -13.24 6.88 18.19
N GLN A 19 -12.69 7.25 17.05
CA GLN A 19 -13.42 7.93 15.99
C GLN A 19 -14.35 6.97 15.25
N GLY A 20 -15.67 7.10 15.48
CA GLY A 20 -16.67 6.15 14.99
C GLY A 20 -16.75 6.03 13.47
N GLU A 21 -16.69 7.14 12.73
CA GLU A 21 -16.72 7.13 11.26
C GLU A 21 -15.55 6.37 10.65
N ARG A 22 -14.33 6.64 11.15
CA ARG A 22 -13.13 5.94 10.70
C ARG A 22 -13.23 4.44 10.99
N ILE A 23 -13.71 4.05 12.18
CA ILE A 23 -13.88 2.65 12.58
C ILE A 23 -14.83 1.92 11.63
N LYS A 24 -15.96 2.55 11.26
CA LYS A 24 -16.91 1.97 10.30
C LYS A 24 -16.28 1.78 8.93
N ALA A 25 -15.60 2.81 8.40
CA ALA A 25 -14.90 2.73 7.12
C ALA A 25 -13.82 1.64 7.09
N GLU A 26 -13.02 1.52 8.16
CA GLU A 26 -12.02 0.46 8.28
C GLU A 26 -12.64 -0.94 8.32
N VAL A 27 -13.80 -1.12 8.97
CA VAL A 27 -14.51 -2.41 8.99
C VAL A 27 -14.98 -2.81 7.60
N GLU A 28 -15.48 -1.87 6.80
CA GLU A 28 -15.87 -2.13 5.41
C GLU A 28 -14.67 -2.58 4.56
N VAL A 29 -13.53 -1.90 4.68
CA VAL A 29 -12.29 -2.27 3.98
C VAL A 29 -11.80 -3.66 4.42
N VAL A 30 -11.82 -3.96 5.71
CA VAL A 30 -11.45 -5.29 6.25
C VAL A 30 -12.32 -6.40 5.66
N ARG A 31 -13.63 -6.16 5.53
CA ARG A 31 -14.55 -7.12 4.92
C ARG A 31 -14.32 -7.29 3.43
N ALA A 32 -14.17 -6.19 2.69
CA ALA A 32 -14.00 -6.18 1.24
C ALA A 32 -12.75 -6.95 0.80
N PHE A 33 -11.62 -6.77 1.50
CA PHE A 33 -10.33 -7.38 1.18
C PHE A 33 -9.99 -8.63 2.00
N GLY A 34 -10.91 -9.12 2.84
CA GLY A 34 -10.71 -10.31 3.67
C GLY A 34 -9.52 -10.20 4.62
N LEU A 35 -9.30 -9.03 5.20
CA LEU A 35 -8.19 -8.76 6.10
C LEU A 35 -8.42 -9.42 7.47
N LYS A 36 -7.33 -9.81 8.14
CA LYS A 36 -7.40 -10.43 9.46
C LYS A 36 -7.70 -9.41 10.57
N ASN A 37 -7.09 -8.24 10.47
CA ASN A 37 -7.17 -7.19 11.49
C ASN A 37 -6.97 -5.80 10.87
N LYS A 38 -7.23 -4.76 11.67
CA LYS A 38 -7.03 -3.36 11.26
C LYS A 38 -5.55 -2.98 11.03
N THR A 39 -4.62 -3.72 11.63
CA THR A 39 -3.18 -3.50 11.43
C THR A 39 -2.80 -3.63 9.94
N GLU A 40 -3.43 -4.51 9.19
CA GLU A 40 -3.20 -4.65 7.75
C GLU A 40 -3.69 -3.42 6.97
N VAL A 41 -4.79 -2.79 7.39
CA VAL A 41 -5.26 -1.51 6.83
C VAL A 41 -4.24 -0.41 7.12
N TRP A 42 -3.79 -0.29 8.34
CA TRP A 42 -2.81 0.75 8.74
C TRP A 42 -1.45 0.57 8.07
N LYS A 43 -1.04 -0.66 7.79
CA LYS A 43 0.16 -0.93 6.97
C LYS A 43 0.00 -0.39 5.55
N ALA A 44 -1.14 -0.63 4.90
CA ALA A 44 -1.42 -0.10 3.58
C ALA A 44 -1.46 1.45 3.58
N GLU A 45 -2.09 2.04 4.58
CA GLU A 45 -2.11 3.50 4.75
C GLU A 45 -0.71 4.09 4.95
N THR A 46 0.14 3.41 5.71
CA THR A 46 1.52 3.87 5.93
C THR A 46 2.34 3.79 4.65
N ILE A 47 2.20 2.72 3.86
CA ILE A 47 2.84 2.59 2.54
C ILE A 47 2.42 3.76 1.64
N LEU A 48 1.12 4.02 1.55
CA LEU A 48 0.57 5.08 0.73
C LEU A 48 1.03 6.48 1.18
N ARG A 49 1.05 6.71 2.50
CA ARG A 49 1.55 7.97 3.09
C ARG A 49 3.01 8.22 2.72
N ASN A 50 3.85 7.17 2.81
CA ASN A 50 5.25 7.27 2.47
C ASN A 50 5.47 7.52 0.97
N LEU A 51 4.70 6.88 0.09
CA LEU A 51 4.74 7.12 -1.35
C LEU A 51 4.35 8.56 -1.68
N ARG A 52 3.27 9.06 -1.09
CA ARG A 52 2.82 10.45 -1.28
C ARG A 52 3.82 11.46 -0.76
N LYS A 53 4.45 11.18 0.40
CA LYS A 53 5.51 12.04 0.95
C LYS A 53 6.70 12.12 -0.02
N GLN A 54 7.21 10.97 -0.46
CA GLN A 54 8.32 10.92 -1.41
C GLN A 54 7.98 11.65 -2.71
N SER A 55 6.77 11.47 -3.25
CA SER A 55 6.34 12.18 -4.46
C SER A 55 6.34 13.70 -4.27
N ARG A 56 5.82 14.20 -3.16
CA ARG A 56 5.80 15.65 -2.87
C ARG A 56 7.20 16.22 -2.70
N ASP A 57 8.07 15.53 -1.97
CA ASP A 57 9.46 15.95 -1.75
C ASP A 57 10.24 15.99 -3.08
N LEU A 58 10.04 15.00 -3.94
CA LEU A 58 10.65 14.96 -5.27
C LEU A 58 10.11 16.06 -6.19
N GLN A 59 8.81 16.33 -6.17
CA GLN A 59 8.23 17.45 -6.95
C GLN A 59 8.81 18.80 -6.52
N ALA A 60 9.00 19.01 -5.23
CA ALA A 60 9.63 20.24 -4.72
C ALA A 60 11.08 20.37 -5.19
N ARG A 61 11.87 19.29 -5.13
CA ARG A 61 13.26 19.27 -5.59
C ARG A 61 13.39 19.41 -7.10
N LEU A 62 12.49 18.84 -7.87
CA LEU A 62 12.45 19.00 -9.33
C LEU A 62 12.22 20.44 -9.78
N ARG A 63 11.46 21.23 -9.01
CA ARG A 63 11.28 22.67 -9.27
C ARG A 63 12.56 23.48 -9.08
N LEU A 64 13.53 22.94 -8.35
CA LEU A 64 14.85 23.53 -8.12
C LEU A 64 15.92 23.00 -9.10
N ASP A 65 15.49 22.29 -10.16
CA ASP A 65 16.37 21.67 -11.18
C ASP A 65 17.43 20.73 -10.61
N ASP A 66 17.11 20.02 -9.53
CA ASP A 66 18.00 19.02 -8.95
C ASP A 66 18.07 17.79 -9.89
N ALA A 67 19.25 17.54 -10.46
CA ALA A 67 19.49 16.41 -11.36
C ALA A 67 19.29 15.05 -10.67
N GLN A 68 19.66 14.95 -9.39
CA GLN A 68 19.48 13.74 -8.61
C GLN A 68 17.98 13.43 -8.39
N ALA A 69 17.17 14.46 -8.21
CA ALA A 69 15.71 14.29 -8.04
C ALA A 69 15.04 13.67 -9.28
N LYS A 70 15.56 13.92 -10.48
CA LYS A 70 15.06 13.28 -11.71
C LYS A 70 15.27 11.77 -11.68
N ILE A 71 16.47 11.32 -11.32
CA ILE A 71 16.82 9.90 -11.19
C ILE A 71 15.97 9.20 -10.13
N GLU A 72 15.81 9.85 -8.98
CA GLU A 72 14.99 9.33 -7.88
C GLU A 72 13.49 9.27 -8.26
N ALA A 73 12.99 10.24 -9.00
CA ALA A 73 11.62 10.26 -9.51
C ALA A 73 11.36 9.09 -10.46
N ASP A 74 12.26 8.87 -11.42
CA ASP A 74 12.17 7.75 -12.36
C ASP A 74 12.23 6.40 -11.63
N ALA A 75 13.11 6.27 -10.64
CA ALA A 75 13.21 5.08 -9.80
C ALA A 75 11.92 4.83 -8.99
N LEU A 76 11.30 5.89 -8.44
CA LEU A 76 10.04 5.78 -7.70
C LEU A 76 8.90 5.35 -8.63
N LEU A 77 8.77 5.94 -9.81
CA LEU A 77 7.77 5.57 -10.80
C LEU A 77 7.95 4.14 -11.30
N ALA A 78 9.19 3.73 -11.58
CA ALA A 78 9.52 2.35 -11.94
C ALA A 78 9.14 1.35 -10.82
N LYS A 79 9.38 1.71 -9.56
CA LYS A 79 8.97 0.91 -8.39
C LYS A 79 7.45 0.77 -8.32
N CYS A 80 6.70 1.87 -8.46
CA CYS A 80 5.23 1.85 -8.45
C CYS A 80 4.67 1.04 -9.62
N GLY A 81 5.29 1.12 -10.79
CA GLY A 81 4.93 0.31 -11.96
C GLY A 81 5.15 -1.18 -11.73
N ARG A 82 6.31 -1.58 -11.16
CA ARG A 82 6.58 -2.99 -10.81
C ARG A 82 5.61 -3.55 -9.78
N LEU A 83 5.21 -2.75 -8.80
CA LEU A 83 4.21 -3.13 -7.80
C LEU A 83 2.79 -3.16 -8.36
N GLY A 84 2.58 -2.59 -9.55
CA GLY A 84 1.28 -2.54 -10.22
C GLY A 84 0.32 -1.51 -9.62
N TYR A 85 0.83 -0.50 -8.92
CA TYR A 85 0.01 0.62 -8.43
C TYR A 85 -0.32 1.61 -9.52
N LEU A 86 0.57 1.77 -10.50
CA LEU A 86 0.46 2.71 -11.60
C LEU A 86 0.63 2.01 -12.95
N THR A 87 0.00 2.57 -13.97
CA THR A 87 0.19 2.16 -15.36
C THR A 87 1.46 2.77 -15.96
N VAL A 88 1.89 2.25 -17.10
CA VAL A 88 3.04 2.78 -17.83
C VAL A 88 2.73 4.21 -18.29
N GLY A 89 3.69 5.12 -18.10
CA GLY A 89 3.53 6.53 -18.47
C GLY A 89 2.90 7.41 -17.36
N ALA A 90 2.67 6.86 -16.17
CA ALA A 90 2.19 7.63 -15.02
C ALA A 90 3.21 8.68 -14.54
N THR A 91 2.70 9.72 -13.92
CA THR A 91 3.47 10.84 -13.38
C THR A 91 3.51 10.82 -11.86
N LEU A 92 4.35 11.67 -11.23
CA LEU A 92 4.38 11.84 -9.78
C LEU A 92 3.02 12.30 -9.22
N ASN A 93 2.22 13.03 -10.00
CA ASN A 93 0.88 13.42 -9.59
C ASN A 93 -0.05 12.23 -9.42
N ASP A 94 0.09 11.21 -10.25
CA ASP A 94 -0.74 10.00 -10.17
C ASP A 94 -0.50 9.22 -8.87
N ILE A 95 0.71 9.32 -8.29
CA ILE A 95 1.00 8.76 -6.96
C ILE A 95 0.15 9.43 -5.87
N LEU A 96 -0.13 10.72 -6.00
CA LEU A 96 -0.94 11.47 -5.04
C LEU A 96 -2.43 11.10 -5.10
N THR A 97 -2.90 10.58 -6.23
CA THR A 97 -4.29 10.15 -6.41
C THR A 97 -4.57 8.73 -5.93
N LEU A 98 -3.53 7.92 -5.66
CA LEU A 98 -3.67 6.54 -5.19
C LEU A 98 -4.48 6.46 -3.89
N LYS A 99 -5.29 5.41 -3.77
CA LYS A 99 -6.10 5.09 -2.59
C LYS A 99 -5.57 3.85 -1.87
N ASN A 100 -6.03 3.63 -0.65
CA ASN A 100 -5.70 2.40 0.10
C ASN A 100 -6.15 1.13 -0.63
N GLU A 101 -7.27 1.21 -1.33
CA GLU A 101 -7.81 0.11 -2.13
C GLU A 101 -6.85 -0.34 -3.23
N ASP A 102 -6.15 0.61 -3.89
CA ASP A 102 -5.17 0.30 -4.92
C ASP A 102 -3.97 -0.50 -4.36
N VAL A 103 -3.54 -0.16 -3.15
CA VAL A 103 -2.47 -0.90 -2.44
C VAL A 103 -2.95 -2.28 -2.02
N LEU A 104 -4.16 -2.39 -1.49
CA LEU A 104 -4.73 -3.65 -1.01
C LEU A 104 -5.09 -4.59 -2.16
N SER A 105 -5.49 -4.08 -3.32
CA SER A 105 -5.77 -4.88 -4.51
C SER A 105 -4.54 -5.63 -5.04
N ARG A 106 -3.34 -5.12 -4.79
CA ARG A 106 -2.08 -5.75 -5.21
C ARG A 106 -1.53 -6.77 -4.22
N ARG A 107 -2.24 -7.10 -3.15
CA ARG A 107 -1.87 -8.20 -2.25
C ARG A 107 -2.05 -9.54 -2.98
N LEU A 108 -1.15 -10.48 -2.69
CA LEU A 108 -1.24 -11.84 -3.26
C LEU A 108 -2.61 -12.47 -3.04
N GLN A 109 -3.19 -12.29 -1.85
CA GLN A 109 -4.52 -12.77 -1.50
C GLN A 109 -5.60 -12.27 -2.47
N THR A 110 -5.61 -10.99 -2.76
CA THR A 110 -6.57 -10.37 -3.69
C THR A 110 -6.35 -10.85 -5.12
N ILE A 111 -5.10 -10.94 -5.56
CA ILE A 111 -4.75 -11.42 -6.91
C ILE A 111 -5.16 -12.89 -7.11
N VAL A 112 -4.97 -13.74 -6.11
CA VAL A 112 -5.39 -15.16 -6.16
C VAL A 112 -6.91 -15.25 -6.31
N TYR A 113 -7.65 -14.43 -5.58
CA TYR A 113 -9.10 -14.36 -5.69
C TYR A 113 -9.55 -13.83 -7.06
N GLU A 114 -8.98 -12.72 -7.54
CA GLU A 114 -9.33 -12.11 -8.84
C GLU A 114 -9.03 -13.03 -10.03
N LYS A 115 -7.96 -13.82 -9.93
CA LYS A 115 -7.63 -14.84 -10.96
C LYS A 115 -8.50 -16.09 -10.89
N GLY A 116 -9.44 -16.16 -9.95
CA GLY A 116 -10.39 -17.28 -9.84
C GLY A 116 -9.82 -18.57 -9.23
N TYR A 117 -8.62 -18.54 -8.64
CA TYR A 117 -8.06 -19.72 -7.95
C TYR A 117 -8.76 -20.02 -6.63
N ALA A 118 -9.48 -19.07 -6.07
CA ALA A 118 -10.27 -19.24 -4.84
C ALA A 118 -11.67 -18.67 -5.02
N SER A 119 -12.66 -19.32 -4.45
CA SER A 119 -14.07 -18.90 -4.52
C SER A 119 -14.36 -17.68 -3.62
N THR A 120 -13.58 -17.49 -2.57
CA THR A 120 -13.70 -16.35 -1.64
C THR A 120 -12.33 -15.79 -1.28
N ILE A 121 -12.29 -14.50 -0.91
CA ILE A 121 -11.04 -13.86 -0.46
C ILE A 121 -10.47 -14.54 0.79
N LYS A 122 -11.33 -15.00 1.70
CA LYS A 122 -10.91 -15.75 2.91
C LYS A 122 -10.30 -17.09 2.55
N GLN A 123 -10.86 -17.79 1.58
CA GLN A 123 -10.32 -19.06 1.06
C GLN A 123 -8.95 -18.83 0.42
N ALA A 124 -8.78 -17.74 -0.36
CA ALA A 124 -7.49 -17.38 -0.94
C ALA A 124 -6.41 -17.24 0.15
N ARG A 125 -6.74 -16.60 1.27
CA ARG A 125 -5.82 -16.49 2.41
C ARG A 125 -5.45 -17.85 2.99
N GLN A 126 -6.42 -18.72 3.16
CA GLN A 126 -6.19 -20.06 3.69
C GLN A 126 -5.30 -20.88 2.75
N MET A 127 -5.54 -20.85 1.46
CA MET A 127 -4.73 -21.54 0.46
C MET A 127 -3.26 -21.08 0.48
N ILE A 128 -3.02 -19.76 0.60
CA ILE A 128 -1.68 -19.20 0.68
C ILE A 128 -0.96 -19.64 1.95
N THR A 129 -1.66 -19.66 3.09
CA THR A 129 -1.05 -20.00 4.38
C THR A 129 -0.80 -21.51 4.54
N HIS A 130 -1.53 -22.33 3.85
CA HIS A 130 -1.40 -23.79 3.89
C HIS A 130 -0.52 -24.35 2.75
N GLY A 131 -0.04 -23.52 1.84
CA GLY A 131 0.75 -23.95 0.68
C GLY A 131 -0.06 -24.64 -0.39
#